data_77d124072b4cf55cdf7fbd4c3b169997
#
_entry.id   77d124072b4cf55cdf7fbd4c3b169997
#
_cell.length_a   1.000
_cell.length_b   1.000
_cell.length_c   1.000
_cell.angle_alpha   90.00
_cell.angle_beta   90.00
_cell.angle_gamma   90.00
#
_symmetry.space_group_name_H-M   'P 1'
#
loop_
_entity.id
_entity.type
_entity.pdbx_description
1 polymer ?
#
loop_
_entity_poly.entity_id
_entity_poly.type
_entity_poly.pdbx_seq_one_letter_code
_entity_poly.pdbx_strand_id
1 'polypeptide(L)'
;MKLSVLFKRIQHAVIQMPELEEEMEIRGITCNSQKAEEDSLFVCIQGSRADGHDYIEEACNLGASCILIEKLVSGGRMLKFPENVAVVLVKDTREALAGISRIWFGSPADKLKVIGVTGTKGKSTVAVMIREMLESLGQKCGLIGTIAHHLGNEVVTSQNTTPDAFTIQLYFAKMVEAGCHYAVMEVSSQGIKQHRIDGIWFEIAVFTNFGEDHIGPGEHASLGEYRYYKSCLFEQCRIGIGNLDDAQCSYMFQRKCCTKYGFTCREEEGQERGFRNSHVLTAEKISFLMEGGELKTVFYADDRKYELALPGKFNVYNALAALQTVSCLGFEREEAGDVLKHLVVRGRMERVDAGENILCYIDYAHNAMSLAKVLKMLRIYEPERILLVFGCGGNRAGSRRSGMGRVAGELANLTIITSDNPRWEEPAKIMADVEEGIKETSGAYRMIQDREEAVLFAVEMARQGDILLIAGKGHENYQEIQGVRYPMDDRELVRKAVRLAAQKRQKKEQTECTQTLL
;
A
#
# COMPACT_ATOMS: atom_id res chain seq x y z
N MET A 1 15.23 -24.12 -18.37
CA MET A 1 13.89 -24.48 -18.96
C MET A 1 13.94 -24.22 -20.45
N LYS A 2 13.39 -25.12 -21.30
CA LYS A 2 13.43 -24.94 -22.76
C LYS A 2 12.65 -23.70 -23.18
N LEU A 3 13.19 -22.92 -24.13
CA LEU A 3 12.56 -21.72 -24.67
C LEU A 3 11.15 -22.03 -25.25
N SER A 4 10.99 -23.14 -25.97
CA SER A 4 9.72 -23.58 -26.54
C SER A 4 8.63 -23.84 -25.50
N VAL A 5 9.01 -24.24 -24.28
CA VAL A 5 8.07 -24.42 -23.15
C VAL A 5 7.60 -23.08 -22.61
N LEU A 6 8.51 -22.10 -22.47
CA LEU A 6 8.19 -20.75 -21.98
C LEU A 6 7.20 -20.03 -22.86
N PHE A 7 7.29 -20.21 -24.18
CA PHE A 7 6.45 -19.51 -25.16
C PHE A 7 5.22 -20.32 -25.64
N LYS A 8 5.02 -21.55 -25.15
CA LYS A 8 3.96 -22.46 -25.63
C LYS A 8 2.55 -21.86 -25.68
N ARG A 9 2.22 -20.93 -24.76
CA ARG A 9 0.89 -20.29 -24.66
C ARG A 9 0.91 -18.80 -24.94
N ILE A 10 2.00 -18.28 -25.47
CA ILE A 10 2.21 -16.85 -25.73
C ILE A 10 2.23 -16.66 -27.24
N GLN A 11 1.41 -15.75 -27.74
CA GLN A 11 1.46 -15.38 -29.15
C GLN A 11 2.75 -14.60 -29.43
N HIS A 12 3.63 -15.15 -30.26
CA HIS A 12 4.94 -14.59 -30.55
C HIS A 12 5.37 -14.87 -31.98
N ALA A 13 6.37 -14.12 -32.43
CA ALA A 13 7.13 -14.38 -33.68
C ALA A 13 8.62 -14.49 -33.35
N VAL A 14 9.26 -15.54 -33.88
CA VAL A 14 10.70 -15.66 -33.77
C VAL A 14 11.34 -14.83 -34.91
N ILE A 15 12.10 -13.79 -34.54
CA ILE A 15 12.76 -12.89 -35.48
C ILE A 15 14.16 -13.41 -35.85
N GLN A 16 14.84 -13.98 -34.87
CA GLN A 16 16.15 -14.58 -35.02
C GLN A 16 16.28 -15.80 -34.11
N MET A 17 16.92 -16.87 -34.63
CA MET A 17 17.29 -18.06 -33.86
C MET A 17 18.71 -18.49 -34.30
N PRO A 18 19.62 -18.75 -33.37
CA PRO A 18 20.93 -19.30 -33.68
C PRO A 18 20.82 -20.65 -34.40
N GLU A 19 21.69 -20.90 -35.39
CA GLU A 19 21.58 -22.06 -36.30
C GLU A 19 21.68 -23.45 -35.61
N LEU A 20 22.16 -23.52 -34.37
CA LEU A 20 22.49 -24.77 -33.67
C LEU A 20 21.52 -25.21 -32.58
N GLU A 21 20.43 -24.46 -32.33
CA GLU A 21 19.64 -24.68 -31.11
C GLU A 21 18.12 -24.78 -31.31
N GLU A 22 17.68 -25.96 -31.82
CA GLU A 22 16.26 -26.32 -31.72
C GLU A 22 15.74 -26.40 -30.27
N GLU A 23 16.63 -26.50 -29.26
CA GLU A 23 16.30 -26.71 -27.84
C GLU A 23 17.06 -25.78 -26.89
N MET A 24 17.06 -24.46 -27.16
CA MET A 24 17.70 -23.48 -26.27
C MET A 24 17.13 -23.58 -24.84
N GLU A 25 18.00 -23.69 -23.85
CA GLU A 25 17.64 -23.67 -22.42
C GLU A 25 17.85 -22.29 -21.81
N ILE A 26 16.82 -21.78 -21.17
CA ILE A 26 16.85 -20.54 -20.39
C ILE A 26 17.07 -20.90 -18.91
N ARG A 27 18.06 -20.24 -18.27
CA ARG A 27 18.41 -20.44 -16.85
C ARG A 27 17.97 -19.29 -15.95
N GLY A 28 17.69 -18.10 -16.51
CA GLY A 28 17.23 -16.94 -15.77
C GLY A 28 16.30 -16.06 -16.59
N ILE A 29 15.49 -15.24 -15.93
CA ILE A 29 14.65 -14.24 -16.58
C ILE A 29 14.87 -12.91 -15.88
N THR A 30 15.15 -11.85 -16.63
CA THR A 30 15.39 -10.52 -16.08
C THR A 30 14.85 -9.40 -16.98
N CYS A 31 14.38 -8.32 -16.36
CA CYS A 31 14.06 -7.05 -17.02
C CYS A 31 15.13 -5.97 -16.75
N ASN A 32 16.21 -6.32 -16.05
CA ASN A 32 17.32 -5.43 -15.75
C ASN A 32 18.57 -5.93 -16.47
N SER A 33 19.07 -5.15 -17.44
CA SER A 33 20.26 -5.50 -18.23
C SER A 33 21.47 -5.85 -17.36
N GLN A 34 21.70 -5.10 -16.27
CA GLN A 34 22.80 -5.31 -15.33
C GLN A 34 22.69 -6.63 -14.51
N LYS A 35 21.55 -7.29 -14.55
CA LYS A 35 21.29 -8.58 -13.92
C LYS A 35 21.17 -9.72 -14.94
N ALA A 36 21.49 -9.45 -16.19
CA ALA A 36 21.59 -10.50 -17.19
C ALA A 36 22.77 -11.42 -16.85
N GLU A 37 22.57 -12.71 -17.01
CA GLU A 37 23.53 -13.77 -16.75
C GLU A 37 23.54 -14.73 -17.93
N GLU A 38 24.51 -15.66 -17.96
CA GLU A 38 24.60 -16.69 -18.99
C GLU A 38 23.28 -17.47 -19.13
N ASP A 39 22.83 -17.66 -20.37
CA ASP A 39 21.58 -18.35 -20.70
C ASP A 39 20.31 -17.67 -20.15
N SER A 40 20.33 -16.36 -19.90
CA SER A 40 19.14 -15.64 -19.44
C SER A 40 18.28 -15.13 -20.60
N LEU A 41 16.96 -15.05 -20.35
CA LEU A 41 15.98 -14.30 -21.13
C LEU A 41 15.93 -12.86 -20.62
N PHE A 42 16.37 -11.91 -21.43
CA PHE A 42 16.21 -10.49 -21.16
C PHE A 42 14.90 -9.96 -21.77
N VAL A 43 14.01 -9.43 -20.93
CA VAL A 43 12.71 -8.88 -21.34
C VAL A 43 12.81 -7.36 -21.45
N CYS A 44 12.68 -6.82 -22.65
CA CYS A 44 12.73 -5.39 -22.90
C CYS A 44 11.42 -4.71 -22.49
N ILE A 45 11.40 -4.11 -21.32
CA ILE A 45 10.24 -3.37 -20.80
C ILE A 45 10.41 -1.87 -21.06
N GLN A 46 9.43 -1.24 -21.69
CA GLN A 46 9.39 0.21 -21.82
C GLN A 46 8.94 0.84 -20.48
N GLY A 47 9.88 1.39 -19.73
CA GLY A 47 9.65 2.09 -18.47
C GLY A 47 9.27 3.56 -18.67
N SER A 48 8.96 4.27 -17.56
CA SER A 48 8.66 5.71 -17.58
C SER A 48 9.92 6.60 -17.72
N ARG A 49 11.11 6.06 -17.41
CA ARG A 49 12.40 6.80 -17.43
C ARG A 49 13.40 6.23 -18.43
N ALA A 50 13.29 4.97 -18.78
CA ALA A 50 14.20 4.26 -19.67
C ALA A 50 13.41 3.22 -20.46
N ASP A 51 13.89 2.92 -21.67
CA ASP A 51 13.36 1.86 -22.52
C ASP A 51 14.32 0.66 -22.48
N GLY A 52 13.84 -0.51 -22.08
CA GLY A 52 14.64 -1.73 -22.01
C GLY A 52 15.25 -2.12 -23.35
N HIS A 53 14.65 -1.71 -24.48
CA HIS A 53 15.18 -1.95 -25.81
C HIS A 53 16.53 -1.23 -26.09
N ASP A 54 16.84 -0.16 -25.35
CA ASP A 54 18.09 0.57 -25.47
C ASP A 54 19.26 -0.14 -24.76
N TYR A 55 18.98 -1.19 -23.97
CA TYR A 55 19.95 -1.93 -23.15
C TYR A 55 20.21 -3.37 -23.67
N ILE A 56 19.77 -3.71 -24.88
CA ILE A 56 19.92 -5.05 -25.47
C ILE A 56 21.39 -5.44 -25.54
N GLU A 57 22.24 -4.53 -26.03
CA GLU A 57 23.68 -4.78 -26.18
C GLU A 57 24.35 -5.09 -24.84
N GLU A 58 24.00 -4.33 -23.79
CA GLU A 58 24.49 -4.55 -22.42
C GLU A 58 24.07 -5.94 -21.91
N ALA A 59 22.80 -6.30 -22.07
CA ALA A 59 22.28 -7.60 -21.63
C ALA A 59 22.96 -8.77 -22.38
N CYS A 60 23.16 -8.65 -23.71
CA CYS A 60 23.85 -9.66 -24.49
C CYS A 60 25.32 -9.81 -24.07
N ASN A 61 26.01 -8.71 -23.78
CA ASN A 61 27.41 -8.72 -23.34
C ASN A 61 27.55 -9.39 -21.94
N LEU A 62 26.49 -9.39 -21.13
CA LEU A 62 26.46 -10.06 -19.82
C LEU A 62 25.94 -11.50 -19.90
N GLY A 63 25.62 -12.02 -21.12
CA GLY A 63 25.32 -13.43 -21.32
C GLY A 63 23.85 -13.75 -21.59
N ALA A 64 22.99 -12.74 -21.81
CA ALA A 64 21.61 -13.02 -22.25
C ALA A 64 21.62 -13.75 -23.60
N SER A 65 21.06 -14.95 -23.64
CA SER A 65 20.99 -15.79 -24.86
C SER A 65 19.65 -15.63 -25.60
N CYS A 66 18.63 -15.02 -24.96
CA CYS A 66 17.37 -14.72 -25.60
C CYS A 66 16.87 -13.32 -25.22
N ILE A 67 16.36 -12.58 -26.21
CA ILE A 67 15.80 -11.23 -26.03
C ILE A 67 14.33 -11.23 -26.41
N LEU A 68 13.48 -10.73 -25.51
CA LEU A 68 12.05 -10.51 -25.76
C LEU A 68 11.79 -9.02 -26.02
N ILE A 69 11.24 -8.72 -27.19
CA ILE A 69 10.95 -7.36 -27.64
C ILE A 69 9.49 -7.18 -28.04
N GLU A 70 9.02 -5.93 -28.08
CA GLU A 70 7.69 -5.57 -28.61
C GLU A 70 7.76 -4.65 -29.83
N LYS A 71 8.96 -4.26 -30.25
CA LYS A 71 9.20 -3.41 -31.42
C LYS A 71 10.58 -3.69 -32.02
N LEU A 72 10.74 -3.41 -33.30
CA LEU A 72 12.01 -3.56 -34.04
C LEU A 72 12.78 -2.22 -34.17
N VAL A 73 12.18 -1.11 -33.77
CA VAL A 73 12.76 0.23 -33.84
C VAL A 73 12.69 0.90 -32.48
N SER A 74 13.82 1.39 -31.96
CA SER A 74 13.91 2.23 -30.78
C SER A 74 14.70 3.50 -31.07
N GLY A 75 14.24 4.66 -30.56
CA GLY A 75 14.91 5.94 -30.82
C GLY A 75 15.09 6.29 -32.33
N GLY A 76 14.20 5.80 -33.19
CA GLY A 76 14.30 6.00 -34.66
C GLY A 76 15.36 5.14 -35.37
N ARG A 77 15.95 4.15 -34.70
CA ARG A 77 16.94 3.23 -35.23
C ARG A 77 16.45 1.80 -35.17
N MET A 78 16.77 1.00 -36.22
CA MET A 78 16.56 -0.45 -36.17
C MET A 78 17.40 -1.05 -35.07
N LEU A 79 16.80 -1.93 -34.27
CA LEU A 79 17.51 -2.72 -33.28
C LEU A 79 18.48 -3.68 -33.97
N LYS A 80 19.63 -3.88 -33.38
CA LYS A 80 20.66 -4.84 -33.84
C LYS A 80 20.81 -5.92 -32.77
N PHE A 81 20.98 -7.15 -33.25
CA PHE A 81 21.11 -8.31 -32.37
C PHE A 81 22.36 -9.09 -32.74
N PRO A 82 23.13 -9.60 -31.77
CA PRO A 82 24.22 -10.56 -32.04
C PRO A 82 23.69 -11.84 -32.71
N GLU A 83 24.44 -12.46 -33.63
CA GLU A 83 23.98 -13.64 -34.34
C GLU A 83 23.72 -14.87 -33.46
N ASN A 84 24.39 -14.95 -32.33
CA ASN A 84 24.28 -16.04 -31.36
C ASN A 84 23.12 -15.86 -30.36
N VAL A 85 22.23 -14.88 -30.51
CA VAL A 85 21.15 -14.57 -29.60
C VAL A 85 19.79 -14.84 -30.25
N ALA A 86 18.90 -15.55 -29.58
CA ALA A 86 17.51 -15.68 -29.99
C ALA A 86 16.74 -14.38 -29.77
N VAL A 87 15.90 -13.98 -30.74
CA VAL A 87 15.07 -12.78 -30.65
C VAL A 87 13.61 -13.14 -30.87
N VAL A 88 12.78 -12.87 -29.87
CA VAL A 88 11.34 -13.14 -29.87
C VAL A 88 10.58 -11.83 -29.82
N LEU A 89 9.67 -11.63 -30.78
CA LEU A 89 8.79 -10.48 -30.85
C LEU A 89 7.40 -10.85 -30.33
N VAL A 90 6.86 -10.02 -29.45
CA VAL A 90 5.49 -10.11 -28.95
C VAL A 90 4.78 -8.78 -29.13
N LYS A 91 3.46 -8.77 -28.93
CA LYS A 91 2.64 -7.55 -29.01
C LYS A 91 2.90 -6.61 -27.83
N ASP A 92 3.07 -7.17 -26.64
CA ASP A 92 3.30 -6.48 -25.37
C ASP A 92 4.23 -7.33 -24.51
N THR A 93 5.39 -6.78 -24.14
CA THR A 93 6.40 -7.50 -23.36
C THR A 93 6.00 -7.67 -21.89
N ARG A 94 5.11 -6.84 -21.35
CA ARG A 94 4.61 -6.97 -19.96
C ARG A 94 3.60 -8.10 -19.86
N GLU A 95 2.66 -8.18 -20.81
CA GLU A 95 1.70 -9.28 -20.91
C GLU A 95 2.43 -10.61 -21.10
N ALA A 96 3.42 -10.64 -21.99
CA ALA A 96 4.24 -11.83 -22.21
C ALA A 96 5.04 -12.23 -20.96
N LEU A 97 5.63 -11.25 -20.24
CA LEU A 97 6.34 -11.50 -18.98
C LEU A 97 5.45 -12.17 -17.95
N ALA A 98 4.18 -11.75 -17.81
CA ALA A 98 3.24 -12.36 -16.88
C ALA A 98 3.02 -13.85 -17.21
N GLY A 99 2.77 -14.16 -18.48
CA GLY A 99 2.61 -15.55 -18.95
C GLY A 99 3.86 -16.40 -18.78
N ILE A 100 5.03 -15.85 -19.14
CA ILE A 100 6.34 -16.51 -19.01
C ILE A 100 6.64 -16.80 -17.54
N SER A 101 6.46 -15.80 -16.65
CA SER A 101 6.74 -15.95 -15.22
C SER A 101 5.86 -17.00 -14.57
N ARG A 102 4.57 -17.05 -14.94
CA ARG A 102 3.66 -18.12 -14.47
C ARG A 102 4.19 -19.51 -14.83
N ILE A 103 4.63 -19.71 -16.10
CA ILE A 103 5.19 -20.99 -16.55
C ILE A 103 6.51 -21.29 -15.85
N TRP A 104 7.39 -20.30 -15.73
CA TRP A 104 8.71 -20.42 -15.11
C TRP A 104 8.63 -20.95 -13.67
N PHE A 105 7.71 -20.46 -12.88
CA PHE A 105 7.52 -20.87 -11.48
C PHE A 105 6.51 -22.03 -11.31
N GLY A 106 6.02 -22.65 -12.38
CA GLY A 106 5.09 -23.78 -12.33
C GLY A 106 3.70 -23.41 -11.82
N SER A 107 3.19 -22.25 -12.21
CA SER A 107 1.84 -21.74 -11.88
C SER A 107 1.53 -21.74 -10.37
N PRO A 108 2.33 -21.10 -9.53
CA PRO A 108 2.16 -21.19 -8.08
C PRO A 108 0.85 -20.57 -7.58
N ALA A 109 0.31 -19.58 -8.29
CA ALA A 109 -1.00 -18.99 -7.97
C ALA A 109 -2.15 -20.01 -8.00
N ASP A 110 -2.06 -21.06 -8.83
CA ASP A 110 -3.09 -22.12 -8.94
C ASP A 110 -3.10 -23.04 -7.69
N LYS A 111 -2.06 -22.98 -6.86
CA LYS A 111 -1.90 -23.76 -5.61
C LYS A 111 -2.32 -22.97 -4.37
N LEU A 112 -2.69 -21.70 -4.52
CA LEU A 112 -3.07 -20.79 -3.45
C LEU A 112 -4.51 -20.30 -3.67
N LYS A 113 -5.23 -20.07 -2.58
CA LYS A 113 -6.44 -19.24 -2.63
C LYS A 113 -6.00 -17.77 -2.58
N VAL A 114 -5.92 -17.13 -3.74
CA VAL A 114 -5.46 -15.75 -3.85
C VAL A 114 -6.61 -14.77 -3.62
N ILE A 115 -6.43 -13.83 -2.70
CA ILE A 115 -7.36 -12.75 -2.39
C ILE A 115 -6.78 -11.42 -2.87
N GLY A 116 -7.46 -10.73 -3.77
CA GLY A 116 -7.05 -9.42 -4.29
C GLY A 116 -7.81 -8.27 -3.65
N VAL A 117 -7.13 -7.27 -3.13
CA VAL A 117 -7.76 -6.09 -2.52
C VAL A 117 -7.46 -4.85 -3.34
N THR A 118 -8.50 -4.21 -3.91
CA THR A 118 -8.38 -2.95 -4.66
C THR A 118 -9.21 -1.84 -4.06
N GLY A 119 -8.91 -0.61 -4.44
CA GLY A 119 -9.58 0.60 -4.02
C GLY A 119 -8.60 1.78 -3.96
N THR A 120 -9.09 2.98 -3.68
CA THR A 120 -8.21 4.14 -3.53
C THR A 120 -7.51 4.11 -2.17
N LYS A 121 -8.24 3.90 -1.08
CA LYS A 121 -7.73 3.82 0.30
C LYS A 121 -8.18 2.52 0.95
N GLY A 122 -7.52 2.12 2.05
CA GLY A 122 -7.90 0.95 2.85
C GLY A 122 -7.30 -0.37 2.39
N LYS A 123 -6.69 -0.48 1.21
CA LYS A 123 -6.10 -1.74 0.69
C LYS A 123 -5.19 -2.43 1.70
N SER A 124 -4.18 -1.71 2.20
CA SER A 124 -3.19 -2.26 3.14
C SER A 124 -3.85 -2.73 4.44
N THR A 125 -4.77 -1.92 4.99
CA THR A 125 -5.47 -2.26 6.22
C THR A 125 -6.33 -3.50 6.04
N VAL A 126 -7.13 -3.58 4.96
CA VAL A 126 -7.96 -4.75 4.66
C VAL A 126 -7.11 -5.99 4.42
N ALA A 127 -6.01 -5.86 3.65
CA ALA A 127 -5.13 -6.99 3.36
C ALA A 127 -4.45 -7.54 4.62
N VAL A 128 -4.01 -6.66 5.54
CA VAL A 128 -3.46 -7.07 6.84
C VAL A 128 -4.56 -7.69 7.71
N MET A 129 -5.76 -7.09 7.79
CA MET A 129 -6.89 -7.66 8.56
C MET A 129 -7.22 -9.08 8.10
N ILE A 130 -7.35 -9.30 6.79
CA ILE A 130 -7.65 -10.64 6.25
C ILE A 130 -6.54 -11.62 6.62
N ARG A 131 -5.27 -11.23 6.45
CA ARG A 131 -4.13 -12.08 6.79
C ARG A 131 -4.15 -12.45 8.27
N GLU A 132 -4.25 -11.46 9.17
CA GLU A 132 -4.22 -11.71 10.61
C GLU A 132 -5.43 -12.55 11.09
N MET A 133 -6.61 -12.36 10.48
CA MET A 133 -7.78 -13.21 10.73
C MET A 133 -7.53 -14.65 10.31
N LEU A 134 -6.94 -14.89 9.13
CA LEU A 134 -6.63 -16.25 8.67
C LEU A 134 -5.55 -16.89 9.55
N GLU A 135 -4.50 -16.16 9.91
CA GLU A 135 -3.43 -16.66 10.79
C GLU A 135 -3.97 -16.98 12.19
N SER A 136 -4.88 -16.17 12.76
CA SER A 136 -5.51 -16.46 14.06
C SER A 136 -6.38 -17.73 14.04
N LEU A 137 -6.90 -18.11 12.87
CA LEU A 137 -7.63 -19.35 12.63
C LEU A 137 -6.69 -20.55 12.28
N GLY A 138 -5.37 -20.39 12.47
CA GLY A 138 -4.38 -21.41 12.14
C GLY A 138 -4.14 -21.63 10.65
N GLN A 139 -4.59 -20.70 9.80
CA GLN A 139 -4.40 -20.77 8.35
C GLN A 139 -3.13 -20.02 7.95
N LYS A 140 -2.15 -20.70 7.39
CA LYS A 140 -0.92 -20.06 6.91
C LYS A 140 -1.18 -19.20 5.69
N CYS A 141 -0.94 -17.88 5.80
CA CYS A 141 -1.32 -16.89 4.81
C CYS A 141 -0.17 -15.95 4.45
N GLY A 142 0.17 -15.85 3.16
CA GLY A 142 1.09 -14.86 2.65
C GLY A 142 0.43 -13.50 2.43
N LEU A 143 1.26 -12.44 2.30
CA LEU A 143 0.81 -11.08 2.01
C LEU A 143 1.75 -10.39 1.02
N ILE A 144 1.19 -9.81 -0.03
CA ILE A 144 1.90 -8.91 -0.94
C ILE A 144 1.25 -7.52 -0.81
N GLY A 145 1.98 -6.53 -0.27
CA GLY A 145 1.39 -5.22 -0.05
C GLY A 145 2.40 -4.09 0.15
N THR A 146 1.87 -2.90 0.37
CA THR A 146 2.63 -1.65 0.46
C THR A 146 3.59 -1.62 1.65
N ILE A 147 3.23 -2.22 2.77
CA ILE A 147 3.98 -2.15 4.03
C ILE A 147 5.16 -3.14 3.99
N ALA A 148 4.86 -4.39 3.68
CA ALA A 148 5.83 -5.48 3.57
C ALA A 148 5.22 -6.63 2.75
N HIS A 149 6.06 -7.56 2.31
CA HIS A 149 5.65 -8.83 1.72
C HIS A 149 5.98 -9.95 2.72
N HIS A 150 4.96 -10.71 3.10
CA HIS A 150 5.09 -11.88 3.98
C HIS A 150 5.00 -13.15 3.14
N LEU A 151 6.10 -13.89 3.05
CA LEU A 151 6.24 -15.05 2.16
C LEU A 151 6.23 -16.39 2.98
N GLY A 152 5.40 -16.45 3.99
CA GLY A 152 5.41 -17.47 5.01
C GLY A 152 6.33 -17.09 6.17
N ASN A 153 7.53 -17.66 6.24
CA ASN A 153 8.49 -17.35 7.32
C ASN A 153 9.42 -16.17 7.02
N GLU A 154 9.46 -15.73 5.76
CA GLU A 154 10.30 -14.61 5.30
C GLU A 154 9.46 -13.33 5.18
N VAL A 155 10.01 -12.20 5.63
CA VAL A 155 9.42 -10.87 5.44
C VAL A 155 10.35 -10.02 4.59
N VAL A 156 9.85 -9.53 3.46
CA VAL A 156 10.59 -8.72 2.49
C VAL A 156 10.07 -7.30 2.49
N THR A 157 10.97 -6.32 2.49
CA THR A 157 10.60 -4.90 2.40
C THR A 157 9.93 -4.60 1.05
N SER A 158 8.80 -3.93 1.09
CA SER A 158 8.07 -3.55 -0.10
C SER A 158 8.73 -2.36 -0.81
N GLN A 159 8.85 -2.45 -2.13
CA GLN A 159 9.22 -1.34 -2.99
C GLN A 159 8.03 -0.78 -3.76
N ASN A 160 7.05 -1.63 -4.05
CA ASN A 160 5.83 -1.30 -4.77
C ASN A 160 4.63 -2.04 -4.16
N THR A 161 3.50 -1.36 -4.08
CA THR A 161 2.23 -1.97 -3.60
C THR A 161 1.90 -3.28 -4.31
N THR A 162 2.08 -3.31 -5.63
CA THR A 162 1.91 -4.48 -6.49
C THR A 162 3.20 -4.64 -7.28
N PRO A 163 4.08 -5.59 -6.97
CA PRO A 163 5.32 -5.83 -7.70
C PRO A 163 5.09 -6.17 -9.18
N ASP A 164 6.14 -6.27 -9.98
CA ASP A 164 6.05 -6.77 -11.35
C ASP A 164 5.64 -8.25 -11.39
N ALA A 165 5.21 -8.71 -12.57
CA ALA A 165 4.64 -10.05 -12.73
C ALA A 165 5.62 -11.18 -12.35
N PHE A 166 6.92 -11.02 -12.65
CA PHE A 166 7.94 -12.01 -12.29
C PHE A 166 8.09 -12.10 -10.77
N THR A 167 8.19 -10.97 -10.10
CA THR A 167 8.31 -10.89 -8.64
C THR A 167 7.07 -11.46 -7.93
N ILE A 168 5.87 -11.20 -8.44
CA ILE A 168 4.63 -11.77 -7.87
C ILE A 168 4.65 -13.30 -7.95
N GLN A 169 4.99 -13.89 -9.09
CA GLN A 169 5.04 -15.34 -9.25
C GLN A 169 6.16 -15.98 -8.42
N LEU A 170 7.31 -15.32 -8.28
CA LEU A 170 8.38 -15.73 -7.36
C LEU A 170 7.87 -15.76 -5.90
N TYR A 171 7.14 -14.72 -5.49
CA TYR A 171 6.61 -14.65 -4.12
C TYR A 171 5.56 -15.72 -3.86
N PHE A 172 4.67 -15.98 -4.83
CA PHE A 172 3.73 -17.08 -4.72
C PHE A 172 4.43 -18.45 -4.64
N ALA A 173 5.51 -18.66 -5.41
CA ALA A 173 6.29 -19.89 -5.33
C ALA A 173 6.88 -20.08 -3.92
N LYS A 174 7.48 -19.01 -3.35
CA LYS A 174 7.99 -19.03 -1.96
C LYS A 174 6.89 -19.28 -0.92
N MET A 175 5.70 -18.69 -1.10
CA MET A 175 4.55 -18.94 -0.21
C MET A 175 4.11 -20.42 -0.27
N VAL A 176 4.05 -21.01 -1.47
CA VAL A 176 3.73 -22.43 -1.64
C VAL A 176 4.79 -23.32 -0.97
N GLU A 177 6.08 -23.04 -1.16
CA GLU A 177 7.18 -23.76 -0.52
C GLU A 177 7.12 -23.65 1.01
N ALA A 178 6.71 -22.47 1.51
CA ALA A 178 6.52 -22.23 2.94
C ALA A 178 5.24 -22.91 3.50
N GLY A 179 4.40 -23.52 2.66
CA GLY A 179 3.16 -24.21 3.06
C GLY A 179 1.99 -23.25 3.30
N CYS A 180 1.98 -22.05 2.68
CA CYS A 180 0.81 -21.19 2.69
C CYS A 180 -0.32 -21.82 1.86
N HIS A 181 -1.57 -21.70 2.35
CA HIS A 181 -2.78 -22.06 1.62
C HIS A 181 -3.46 -20.83 1.01
N TYR A 182 -3.22 -19.66 1.60
CA TYR A 182 -3.80 -18.39 1.22
C TYR A 182 -2.71 -17.38 0.88
N ALA A 183 -3.03 -16.48 -0.06
CA ALA A 183 -2.23 -15.30 -0.34
C ALA A 183 -3.14 -14.09 -0.49
N VAL A 184 -2.92 -13.06 0.30
CA VAL A 184 -3.61 -11.77 0.16
C VAL A 184 -2.69 -10.81 -0.57
N MET A 185 -3.21 -10.09 -1.57
CA MET A 185 -2.41 -9.07 -2.24
C MET A 185 -3.18 -7.77 -2.47
N GLU A 186 -2.48 -6.67 -2.26
CA GLU A 186 -2.94 -5.37 -2.69
C GLU A 186 -2.82 -5.24 -4.21
N VAL A 187 -3.93 -4.95 -4.89
CA VAL A 187 -3.99 -4.79 -6.34
C VAL A 187 -4.21 -3.33 -6.70
N SER A 188 -3.15 -2.65 -7.13
CA SER A 188 -3.21 -1.28 -7.60
C SER A 188 -3.71 -1.22 -9.05
N SER A 189 -4.42 -0.15 -9.41
CA SER A 189 -4.84 0.09 -10.80
C SER A 189 -3.67 0.14 -11.78
N GLN A 190 -2.53 0.68 -11.33
CA GLN A 190 -1.31 0.71 -12.13
C GLN A 190 -0.72 -0.70 -12.33
N GLY A 191 -0.84 -1.58 -11.32
CA GLY A 191 -0.44 -2.98 -11.45
C GLY A 191 -1.28 -3.72 -12.50
N ILE A 192 -2.59 -3.44 -12.54
CA ILE A 192 -3.48 -3.98 -13.58
C ILE A 192 -3.12 -3.42 -14.96
N LYS A 193 -3.01 -2.09 -15.08
CA LYS A 193 -2.63 -1.41 -16.32
C LYS A 193 -1.31 -1.92 -16.92
N GLN A 194 -0.41 -2.36 -16.07
CA GLN A 194 0.92 -2.88 -16.46
C GLN A 194 0.99 -4.41 -16.50
N HIS A 195 -0.14 -5.10 -16.63
CA HIS A 195 -0.20 -6.56 -16.78
C HIS A 195 0.47 -7.37 -15.65
N ARG A 196 0.61 -6.78 -14.45
CA ARG A 196 1.35 -7.42 -13.35
C ARG A 196 0.61 -8.60 -12.72
N ILE A 197 -0.71 -8.64 -12.88
CA ILE A 197 -1.58 -9.69 -12.31
C ILE A 197 -2.19 -10.61 -13.37
N ASP A 198 -1.80 -10.48 -14.63
CA ASP A 198 -2.35 -11.29 -15.70
C ASP A 198 -2.07 -12.78 -15.47
N GLY A 199 -3.08 -13.60 -15.75
CA GLY A 199 -3.01 -15.04 -15.52
C GLY A 199 -3.16 -15.48 -14.05
N ILE A 200 -3.42 -14.57 -13.11
CA ILE A 200 -3.77 -14.90 -11.73
C ILE A 200 -5.30 -14.98 -11.64
N TRP A 201 -5.83 -16.11 -11.21
CA TRP A 201 -7.26 -16.24 -10.88
C TRP A 201 -7.45 -16.02 -9.38
N PHE A 202 -8.24 -15.01 -9.03
CA PHE A 202 -8.51 -14.68 -7.64
C PHE A 202 -9.70 -15.48 -7.10
N GLU A 203 -9.53 -16.13 -5.96
CA GLU A 203 -10.64 -16.72 -5.22
C GLU A 203 -11.64 -15.65 -4.79
N ILE A 204 -11.12 -14.53 -4.27
CA ILE A 204 -11.92 -13.37 -3.86
C ILE A 204 -11.25 -12.08 -4.33
N ALA A 205 -12.04 -11.14 -4.85
CA ALA A 205 -11.64 -9.76 -5.12
C ALA A 205 -12.46 -8.80 -4.25
N VAL A 206 -11.79 -7.87 -3.57
CA VAL A 206 -12.41 -6.93 -2.63
C VAL A 206 -12.26 -5.50 -3.14
N PHE A 207 -13.38 -4.76 -3.20
CA PHE A 207 -13.42 -3.33 -3.49
C PHE A 207 -13.69 -2.53 -2.21
N THR A 208 -12.74 -1.68 -1.82
CA THR A 208 -12.85 -0.89 -0.59
C THR A 208 -13.54 0.46 -0.80
N ASN A 209 -13.07 1.27 -1.74
CA ASN A 209 -13.63 2.58 -2.08
C ASN A 209 -12.97 3.17 -3.33
N PHE A 210 -13.60 4.24 -3.87
CA PHE A 210 -13.08 5.02 -4.97
C PHE A 210 -13.05 6.51 -4.64
N GLY A 211 -11.98 7.20 -5.05
CA GLY A 211 -11.82 8.63 -4.91
C GLY A 211 -10.74 9.14 -5.86
N GLU A 212 -10.67 10.45 -6.02
CA GLU A 212 -9.66 11.07 -6.88
C GLU A 212 -8.26 10.86 -6.31
N ASP A 213 -7.45 10.13 -7.07
CA ASP A 213 -6.03 9.89 -6.79
C ASP A 213 -5.36 9.33 -8.06
N HIS A 214 -4.04 9.37 -8.13
CA HIS A 214 -3.29 8.75 -9.23
C HIS A 214 -3.64 9.24 -10.65
N ILE A 215 -3.93 10.53 -10.81
CA ILE A 215 -4.15 11.16 -12.11
C ILE A 215 -3.00 12.12 -12.39
N GLY A 216 -2.29 11.91 -13.49
CA GLY A 216 -1.16 12.76 -13.88
C GLY A 216 -0.16 12.08 -14.79
N PRO A 217 0.92 12.78 -15.15
CA PRO A 217 1.99 12.22 -15.99
C PRO A 217 2.60 10.95 -15.37
N GLY A 218 2.62 9.86 -16.14
CA GLY A 218 3.12 8.56 -15.68
C GLY A 218 2.15 7.74 -14.80
N GLU A 219 0.95 8.27 -14.54
CA GLU A 219 -0.13 7.59 -13.83
C GLU A 219 -1.32 7.34 -14.79
N HIS A 220 -2.55 7.64 -14.38
CA HIS A 220 -3.72 7.52 -15.24
C HIS A 220 -4.01 8.85 -15.96
N ALA A 221 -4.45 8.75 -17.22
CA ALA A 221 -4.81 9.92 -18.02
C ALA A 221 -6.12 10.58 -17.55
N SER A 222 -7.01 9.83 -16.88
CA SER A 222 -8.29 10.31 -16.40
C SER A 222 -8.83 9.49 -15.24
N LEU A 223 -9.80 10.06 -14.51
CA LEU A 223 -10.56 9.36 -13.47
C LEU A 223 -11.32 8.14 -14.04
N GLY A 224 -11.79 8.23 -15.29
CA GLY A 224 -12.45 7.13 -16.00
C GLY A 224 -11.51 5.97 -16.25
N GLU A 225 -10.29 6.23 -16.70
CA GLU A 225 -9.25 5.20 -16.88
C GLU A 225 -8.86 4.55 -15.54
N TYR A 226 -8.66 5.36 -14.50
CA TYR A 226 -8.36 4.87 -13.14
C TYR A 226 -9.43 3.92 -12.61
N ARG A 227 -10.71 4.30 -12.78
CA ARG A 227 -11.88 3.48 -12.41
C ARG A 227 -11.94 2.19 -13.23
N TYR A 228 -11.73 2.28 -14.56
CA TYR A 228 -11.75 1.14 -15.46
C TYR A 228 -10.75 0.06 -15.02
N TYR A 229 -9.47 0.43 -14.84
CA TYR A 229 -8.48 -0.56 -14.45
C TYR A 229 -8.80 -1.22 -13.10
N LYS A 230 -9.30 -0.46 -12.10
CA LYS A 230 -9.75 -1.11 -10.85
C LYS A 230 -10.85 -2.14 -11.07
N SER A 231 -11.78 -1.87 -11.98
CA SER A 231 -12.87 -2.80 -12.27
C SER A 231 -12.42 -4.10 -12.95
N CYS A 232 -11.28 -4.09 -13.65
CA CYS A 232 -10.75 -5.27 -14.32
C CYS A 232 -10.38 -6.41 -13.35
N LEU A 233 -10.05 -6.11 -12.10
CA LEU A 233 -9.80 -7.15 -11.08
C LEU A 233 -10.99 -8.12 -10.96
N PHE A 234 -12.22 -7.60 -11.09
CA PHE A 234 -13.44 -8.38 -10.93
C PHE A 234 -13.77 -9.24 -12.16
N GLU A 235 -12.98 -9.16 -13.23
CA GLU A 235 -13.09 -10.05 -14.43
C GLU A 235 -12.39 -11.39 -14.22
N GLN A 236 -11.48 -11.45 -13.24
CA GLN A 236 -10.66 -12.63 -12.98
C GLN A 236 -10.77 -13.10 -11.52
N CYS A 237 -12.01 -13.09 -10.98
CA CYS A 237 -12.28 -13.60 -9.63
C CYS A 237 -13.55 -14.46 -9.59
N ARG A 238 -13.58 -15.41 -8.62
CA ARG A 238 -14.76 -16.24 -8.34
C ARG A 238 -15.81 -15.48 -7.54
N ILE A 239 -15.39 -14.77 -6.50
CA ILE A 239 -16.23 -13.96 -5.62
C ILE A 239 -15.76 -12.51 -5.65
N GLY A 240 -16.70 -11.58 -5.81
CA GLY A 240 -16.45 -10.16 -5.68
C GLY A 240 -17.15 -9.59 -4.45
N ILE A 241 -16.42 -8.88 -3.58
CA ILE A 241 -16.93 -8.22 -2.38
C ILE A 241 -16.85 -6.72 -2.57
N GLY A 242 -17.97 -6.00 -2.41
CA GLY A 242 -18.07 -4.56 -2.67
C GLY A 242 -18.55 -3.73 -1.49
N ASN A 243 -18.00 -2.53 -1.35
CA ASN A 243 -18.52 -1.50 -0.46
C ASN A 243 -19.76 -0.87 -1.10
N LEU A 244 -20.95 -1.17 -0.57
CA LEU A 244 -22.22 -0.68 -1.10
C LEU A 244 -22.48 0.80 -0.85
N ASP A 245 -21.74 1.40 0.08
CA ASP A 245 -21.84 2.83 0.38
C ASP A 245 -20.99 3.69 -0.57
N ASP A 246 -20.16 3.07 -1.41
CA ASP A 246 -19.39 3.77 -2.43
C ASP A 246 -20.16 3.83 -3.75
N ALA A 247 -20.38 5.05 -4.25
CA ALA A 247 -21.15 5.29 -5.47
C ALA A 247 -20.59 4.58 -6.72
N GLN A 248 -19.33 4.13 -6.70
CA GLN A 248 -18.71 3.41 -7.81
C GLN A 248 -18.80 1.88 -7.67
N CYS A 249 -19.40 1.38 -6.59
CA CYS A 249 -19.52 -0.06 -6.35
C CYS A 249 -20.21 -0.76 -7.52
N SER A 250 -21.35 -0.27 -7.96
CA SER A 250 -22.10 -0.85 -9.09
C SER A 250 -21.27 -0.90 -10.39
N TYR A 251 -20.45 0.12 -10.65
CA TYR A 251 -19.55 0.13 -11.82
C TYR A 251 -18.50 -0.98 -11.73
N MET A 252 -17.93 -1.22 -10.56
CA MET A 252 -16.90 -2.26 -10.38
C MET A 252 -17.41 -3.65 -10.78
N PHE A 253 -18.72 -3.88 -10.69
CA PHE A 253 -19.35 -5.19 -10.95
C PHE A 253 -20.16 -5.27 -12.24
N GLN A 254 -20.17 -4.22 -13.08
CA GLN A 254 -21.02 -4.17 -14.29
C GLN A 254 -20.76 -5.29 -15.30
N ARG A 255 -19.52 -5.73 -15.45
CA ARG A 255 -19.09 -6.67 -16.51
C ARG A 255 -18.82 -8.09 -16.00
N LYS A 256 -19.39 -8.51 -14.83
CA LYS A 256 -18.78 -9.59 -14.07
C LYS A 256 -19.67 -10.78 -13.88
N CYS A 257 -19.06 -11.96 -14.05
CA CYS A 257 -19.66 -13.27 -13.80
C CYS A 257 -19.46 -13.77 -12.37
N CYS A 258 -18.73 -13.02 -11.50
CA CYS A 258 -18.45 -13.44 -10.13
C CYS A 258 -19.70 -13.44 -9.24
N THR A 259 -19.72 -14.29 -8.21
CA THR A 259 -20.71 -14.21 -7.14
C THR A 259 -20.47 -12.94 -6.33
N LYS A 260 -21.52 -12.14 -6.11
CA LYS A 260 -21.40 -10.80 -5.52
C LYS A 260 -21.81 -10.81 -4.05
N TYR A 261 -20.93 -10.29 -3.20
CA TYR A 261 -21.16 -10.02 -1.79
C TYR A 261 -20.93 -8.54 -1.51
N GLY A 262 -21.62 -7.99 -0.52
CA GLY A 262 -21.50 -6.58 -0.16
C GLY A 262 -21.26 -6.37 1.31
N PHE A 263 -20.84 -5.15 1.65
CA PHE A 263 -20.82 -4.65 3.02
C PHE A 263 -21.22 -3.17 3.06
N THR A 264 -21.85 -2.76 4.18
CA THR A 264 -22.38 -1.40 4.34
C THR A 264 -22.35 -0.97 5.82
N CYS A 265 -22.28 0.36 6.05
CA CYS A 265 -22.51 0.99 7.35
C CYS A 265 -23.78 1.86 7.34
N ARG A 266 -24.69 1.64 6.41
CA ARG A 266 -26.00 2.29 6.36
C ARG A 266 -27.04 1.35 6.92
N GLU A 267 -27.88 1.84 7.81
CA GLU A 267 -28.97 1.09 8.44
C GLU A 267 -30.20 0.96 7.52
N GLU A 268 -30.29 1.76 6.44
CA GLU A 268 -31.41 1.70 5.51
C GLU A 268 -31.20 0.62 4.42
N GLU A 269 -32.19 -0.25 4.26
CA GLU A 269 -32.28 -1.27 3.22
C GLU A 269 -32.45 -0.63 1.82
N GLY A 270 -31.38 -0.09 1.27
CA GLY A 270 -31.32 0.23 -0.15
C GLY A 270 -30.92 -1.02 -0.92
N GLN A 271 -31.88 -1.66 -1.61
CA GLN A 271 -31.57 -2.71 -2.59
C GLN A 271 -30.69 -2.14 -3.70
N GLU A 272 -29.38 -2.21 -3.55
CA GLU A 272 -28.48 -1.91 -4.67
C GLU A 272 -28.61 -3.03 -5.72
N ARG A 273 -28.89 -2.62 -6.96
CA ARG A 273 -29.12 -3.53 -8.08
C ARG A 273 -27.98 -4.52 -8.26
N GLY A 274 -28.26 -5.79 -8.01
CA GLY A 274 -27.37 -6.92 -8.29
C GLY A 274 -26.71 -7.58 -7.08
N PHE A 275 -26.97 -7.13 -5.85
CA PHE A 275 -26.59 -7.82 -4.63
C PHE A 275 -27.82 -8.45 -3.97
N ARG A 276 -27.67 -9.69 -3.46
CA ARG A 276 -28.75 -10.35 -2.69
C ARG A 276 -28.59 -9.94 -1.23
N ASN A 277 -29.68 -9.63 -0.52
CA ASN A 277 -29.65 -9.22 0.89
C ASN A 277 -28.93 -10.24 1.79
N SER A 278 -29.08 -11.54 1.52
CA SER A 278 -28.37 -12.61 2.24
C SER A 278 -26.84 -12.62 2.07
N HIS A 279 -26.32 -11.78 1.18
CA HIS A 279 -24.89 -11.66 0.89
C HIS A 279 -24.31 -10.30 1.32
N VAL A 280 -25.04 -9.53 2.13
CA VAL A 280 -24.62 -8.20 2.60
C VAL A 280 -24.36 -8.24 4.11
N LEU A 281 -23.18 -7.81 4.52
CA LEU A 281 -22.81 -7.64 5.92
C LEU A 281 -22.99 -6.16 6.31
N THR A 282 -23.85 -5.90 7.29
CA THR A 282 -24.18 -4.54 7.74
C THR A 282 -23.57 -4.27 9.10
N ALA A 283 -22.87 -3.11 9.24
CA ALA A 283 -22.48 -2.62 10.56
C ALA A 283 -23.59 -1.74 11.15
N GLU A 284 -23.93 -2.04 12.40
CA GLU A 284 -24.92 -1.33 13.18
C GLU A 284 -24.30 -0.77 14.48
N LYS A 285 -24.97 0.19 15.10
CA LYS A 285 -24.62 0.73 16.44
C LYS A 285 -23.14 1.08 16.57
N ILE A 286 -22.59 1.79 15.55
CA ILE A 286 -21.20 2.21 15.55
C ILE A 286 -20.99 3.26 16.64
N SER A 287 -20.05 3.01 17.56
CA SER A 287 -19.67 3.92 18.63
C SER A 287 -18.16 4.13 18.71
N PHE A 288 -17.77 5.31 19.15
CA PHE A 288 -16.39 5.77 19.26
C PHE A 288 -16.14 6.09 20.74
N LEU A 289 -15.16 5.44 21.34
CA LEU A 289 -14.90 5.50 22.77
C LEU A 289 -13.45 5.89 23.02
N MET A 290 -13.22 6.72 24.04
CA MET A 290 -11.90 6.97 24.61
C MET A 290 -11.89 6.36 26.01
N GLU A 291 -11.30 5.18 26.15
CA GLU A 291 -11.27 4.43 27.41
C GLU A 291 -9.87 3.91 27.71
N GLY A 292 -9.43 4.01 28.96
CA GLY A 292 -8.15 3.46 29.40
C GLY A 292 -6.92 4.05 28.66
N GLY A 293 -7.04 5.28 28.12
CA GLY A 293 -6.00 5.89 27.32
C GLY A 293 -5.88 5.28 25.92
N GLU A 294 -6.98 4.76 25.35
CA GLU A 294 -7.05 4.22 23.99
C GLU A 294 -8.28 4.73 23.25
N LEU A 295 -8.12 4.95 21.94
CA LEU A 295 -9.25 5.19 21.06
C LEU A 295 -9.77 3.85 20.56
N LYS A 296 -11.05 3.59 20.82
CA LYS A 296 -11.71 2.35 20.40
C LYS A 296 -12.87 2.65 19.48
N THR A 297 -13.09 1.79 18.52
CA THR A 297 -14.28 1.78 17.69
C THR A 297 -15.02 0.49 17.93
N VAL A 298 -16.30 0.58 18.30
CA VAL A 298 -17.16 -0.58 18.51
C VAL A 298 -18.29 -0.55 17.52
N PHE A 299 -18.64 -1.69 16.95
CA PHE A 299 -19.80 -1.85 16.09
C PHE A 299 -20.43 -3.24 16.25
N TYR A 300 -21.65 -3.39 15.77
CA TYR A 300 -22.33 -4.68 15.71
C TYR A 300 -22.49 -5.10 14.26
N ALA A 301 -22.39 -6.40 13.99
CA ALA A 301 -22.73 -7.01 12.70
C ALA A 301 -23.27 -8.43 12.97
N ASP A 302 -24.37 -8.80 12.35
CA ASP A 302 -25.08 -10.07 12.62
C ASP A 302 -25.31 -10.29 14.13
N ASP A 303 -25.82 -9.28 14.84
CA ASP A 303 -26.08 -9.26 16.29
C ASP A 303 -24.83 -9.47 17.18
N ARG A 304 -23.63 -9.46 16.62
CA ARG A 304 -22.35 -9.63 17.33
C ARG A 304 -21.61 -8.33 17.50
N LYS A 305 -21.02 -8.14 18.68
CA LYS A 305 -20.18 -6.99 19.00
C LYS A 305 -18.75 -7.22 18.51
N TYR A 306 -18.22 -6.26 17.76
CA TYR A 306 -16.82 -6.18 17.36
C TYR A 306 -16.17 -4.93 17.94
N GLU A 307 -14.94 -5.08 18.39
CA GLU A 307 -14.11 -3.98 18.88
C GLU A 307 -12.86 -3.84 18.02
N LEU A 308 -12.54 -2.63 17.57
CA LEU A 308 -11.38 -2.34 16.76
C LEU A 308 -10.37 -1.52 17.55
N ALA A 309 -9.12 -1.98 17.58
CA ALA A 309 -7.98 -1.18 18.05
C ALA A 309 -7.65 -0.02 17.09
N LEU A 310 -8.06 -0.13 15.82
CA LEU A 310 -7.90 0.93 14.83
C LEU A 310 -9.09 1.89 14.87
N PRO A 311 -8.88 3.18 15.21
CA PRO A 311 -9.97 4.12 15.38
C PRO A 311 -10.63 4.54 14.06
N GLY A 312 -11.92 4.87 14.12
CA GLY A 312 -12.67 5.56 13.10
C GLY A 312 -13.56 4.71 12.20
N LYS A 313 -14.64 5.33 11.70
CA LYS A 313 -15.66 4.69 10.86
C LYS A 313 -15.08 4.03 9.59
N PHE A 314 -14.03 4.61 8.99
CA PHE A 314 -13.40 4.01 7.81
C PHE A 314 -12.74 2.65 8.11
N ASN A 315 -12.33 2.41 9.35
CA ASN A 315 -11.82 1.10 9.78
C ASN A 315 -12.95 0.10 10.05
N VAL A 316 -14.19 0.55 10.34
CA VAL A 316 -15.36 -0.33 10.33
C VAL A 316 -15.60 -0.88 8.93
N TYR A 317 -15.55 -0.05 7.88
CA TYR A 317 -15.62 -0.53 6.48
C TYR A 317 -14.51 -1.53 6.16
N ASN A 318 -13.28 -1.26 6.61
CA ASN A 318 -12.15 -2.18 6.39
C ASN A 318 -12.38 -3.52 7.12
N ALA A 319 -12.89 -3.48 8.35
CA ALA A 319 -13.22 -4.68 9.13
C ALA A 319 -14.36 -5.50 8.50
N LEU A 320 -15.43 -4.83 8.05
CA LEU A 320 -16.53 -5.50 7.33
C LEU A 320 -16.05 -6.20 6.07
N ALA A 321 -15.18 -5.54 5.29
CA ALA A 321 -14.57 -6.14 4.10
C ALA A 321 -13.77 -7.40 4.43
N ALA A 322 -12.98 -7.37 5.51
CA ALA A 322 -12.19 -8.51 5.98
C ALA A 322 -13.07 -9.63 6.54
N LEU A 323 -14.05 -9.32 7.40
CA LEU A 323 -15.02 -10.27 7.96
C LEU A 323 -15.83 -10.96 6.85
N GLN A 324 -16.29 -10.19 5.87
CA GLN A 324 -17.01 -10.76 4.72
C GLN A 324 -16.11 -11.69 3.89
N THR A 325 -14.82 -11.33 3.76
CA THR A 325 -13.85 -12.16 3.03
C THR A 325 -13.64 -13.51 3.71
N VAL A 326 -13.37 -13.52 5.01
CA VAL A 326 -13.14 -14.78 5.75
C VAL A 326 -14.40 -15.65 5.80
N SER A 327 -15.58 -15.03 5.88
CA SER A 327 -16.85 -15.74 5.79
C SER A 327 -17.06 -16.40 4.43
N CYS A 328 -16.71 -15.71 3.33
CA CYS A 328 -16.76 -16.28 1.97
C CYS A 328 -15.75 -17.44 1.77
N LEU A 329 -14.72 -17.53 2.60
CA LEU A 329 -13.76 -18.65 2.65
C LEU A 329 -14.27 -19.82 3.49
N GLY A 330 -15.40 -19.67 4.18
CA GLY A 330 -16.05 -20.69 5.00
C GLY A 330 -15.66 -20.68 6.48
N PHE A 331 -15.10 -19.58 6.97
CA PHE A 331 -14.76 -19.42 8.39
C PHE A 331 -15.81 -18.60 9.14
N GLU A 332 -15.95 -18.87 10.44
CA GLU A 332 -16.85 -18.12 11.31
C GLU A 332 -16.29 -16.71 11.59
N ARG A 333 -17.14 -15.69 11.37
CA ARG A 333 -16.74 -14.28 11.55
C ARG A 333 -16.39 -13.95 12.99
N GLU A 334 -17.05 -14.59 13.96
CA GLU A 334 -16.84 -14.34 15.39
C GLU A 334 -15.41 -14.68 15.80
N GLU A 335 -14.96 -15.89 15.47
CA GLU A 335 -13.62 -16.36 15.80
C GLU A 335 -12.56 -15.54 15.06
N ALA A 336 -12.76 -15.30 13.74
CA ALA A 336 -11.87 -14.46 12.95
C ALA A 336 -11.80 -13.02 13.45
N GLY A 337 -12.91 -12.46 13.95
CA GLY A 337 -13.01 -11.06 14.35
C GLY A 337 -12.35 -10.73 15.67
N ASP A 338 -12.03 -11.71 16.50
CA ASP A 338 -11.41 -11.48 17.81
C ASP A 338 -10.03 -10.81 17.71
N VAL A 339 -9.29 -11.04 16.62
CA VAL A 339 -7.99 -10.40 16.37
C VAL A 339 -8.09 -8.88 16.24
N LEU A 340 -9.25 -8.34 15.84
CA LEU A 340 -9.45 -6.91 15.61
C LEU A 340 -9.22 -6.05 16.85
N LYS A 341 -9.40 -6.61 18.04
CA LYS A 341 -9.21 -5.92 19.33
C LYS A 341 -7.77 -5.51 19.58
N HIS A 342 -6.82 -6.21 18.96
CA HIS A 342 -5.39 -6.02 19.19
C HIS A 342 -4.61 -5.78 17.89
N LEU A 343 -5.33 -5.68 16.77
CA LEU A 343 -4.72 -5.55 15.46
C LEU A 343 -3.97 -4.22 15.33
N VAL A 344 -2.70 -4.32 14.96
CA VAL A 344 -1.86 -3.17 14.61
C VAL A 344 -1.52 -3.24 13.12
N VAL A 345 -1.79 -2.16 12.41
CA VAL A 345 -1.37 -1.99 11.01
C VAL A 345 -0.31 -0.91 10.97
N ARG A 346 0.92 -1.30 10.66
CA ARG A 346 2.08 -0.40 10.70
C ARG A 346 1.85 0.86 9.87
N GLY A 347 1.96 2.02 10.51
CA GLY A 347 1.78 3.34 9.89
C GLY A 347 0.34 3.65 9.44
N ARG A 348 -0.67 2.99 9.99
CA ARG A 348 -2.10 3.25 9.78
C ARG A 348 -2.80 3.43 11.10
N MET A 349 -2.92 4.67 11.55
CA MET A 349 -3.41 4.97 12.90
C MET A 349 -2.75 4.07 13.97
N GLU A 350 -1.46 3.83 13.77
CA GLU A 350 -0.65 2.99 14.65
C GLU A 350 -0.41 3.73 15.96
N ARG A 351 -0.87 3.15 17.07
CA ARG A 351 -0.60 3.69 18.38
C ARG A 351 0.86 3.49 18.77
N VAL A 352 1.48 4.53 19.30
CA VAL A 352 2.84 4.47 19.86
C VAL A 352 2.80 5.00 21.30
N ASP A 353 3.49 4.31 22.19
CA ASP A 353 3.63 4.78 23.57
C ASP A 353 4.44 6.08 23.61
N ALA A 354 3.78 7.14 24.05
CA ALA A 354 4.35 8.47 24.20
C ALA A 354 4.46 8.92 25.68
N GLY A 355 4.39 7.97 26.62
CA GLY A 355 4.40 8.21 28.05
C GLY A 355 3.00 8.37 28.63
N GLU A 356 2.93 8.60 29.95
CA GLU A 356 1.67 8.64 30.68
C GLU A 356 0.72 9.72 30.13
N ASN A 357 -0.50 9.28 29.80
CA ASN A 357 -1.62 10.14 29.43
C ASN A 357 -1.53 10.88 28.08
N ILE A 358 -0.60 10.53 27.18
CA ILE A 358 -0.52 11.06 25.84
C ILE A 358 -0.93 10.00 24.82
N LEU A 359 -1.96 10.30 24.03
CA LEU A 359 -2.37 9.46 22.90
C LEU A 359 -1.57 9.83 21.66
N CYS A 360 -0.59 9.01 21.29
CA CYS A 360 0.23 9.24 20.11
C CYS A 360 -0.09 8.23 19.01
N TYR A 361 -0.36 8.74 17.81
CA TYR A 361 -0.66 7.94 16.63
C TYR A 361 0.25 8.30 15.46
N ILE A 362 0.67 7.28 14.70
CA ILE A 362 1.39 7.44 13.45
C ILE A 362 0.49 7.04 12.29
N ASP A 363 0.40 7.89 11.26
CA ASP A 363 -0.41 7.62 10.07
C ASP A 363 0.31 7.99 8.76
N TYR A 364 -0.06 7.30 7.69
CA TYR A 364 0.47 7.52 6.34
C TYR A 364 -0.30 8.60 5.56
N ALA A 365 -1.06 9.45 6.20
CA ALA A 365 -1.79 10.55 5.56
C ALA A 365 -0.80 11.57 4.96
N HIS A 366 -0.59 11.52 3.65
CA HIS A 366 0.41 12.30 2.90
C HIS A 366 -0.21 13.17 1.79
N ASN A 367 -1.53 13.40 1.83
CA ASN A 367 -2.24 14.36 1.00
C ASN A 367 -3.40 15.00 1.77
N ALA A 368 -3.90 16.14 1.29
CA ALA A 368 -4.91 16.95 1.98
C ALA A 368 -6.18 16.14 2.32
N MET A 369 -6.70 15.34 1.38
CA MET A 369 -7.92 14.54 1.61
C MET A 369 -7.70 13.50 2.72
N SER A 370 -6.58 12.80 2.72
CA SER A 370 -6.28 11.79 3.73
C SER A 370 -6.07 12.43 5.10
N LEU A 371 -5.34 13.54 5.15
CA LEU A 371 -5.09 14.28 6.40
C LEU A 371 -6.40 14.81 6.99
N ALA A 372 -7.27 15.40 6.15
CA ALA A 372 -8.59 15.87 6.59
C ALA A 372 -9.45 14.73 7.16
N LYS A 373 -9.46 13.55 6.53
CA LYS A 373 -10.21 12.39 7.02
C LYS A 373 -9.71 11.93 8.39
N VAL A 374 -8.40 11.86 8.59
CA VAL A 374 -7.80 11.44 9.87
C VAL A 374 -8.09 12.48 10.95
N LEU A 375 -7.84 13.77 10.70
CA LEU A 375 -8.10 14.82 11.69
C LEU A 375 -9.57 14.93 12.07
N LYS A 376 -10.51 14.87 11.10
CA LYS A 376 -11.96 14.86 11.38
C LYS A 376 -12.36 13.63 12.18
N MET A 377 -11.78 12.48 11.91
CA MET A 377 -12.04 11.26 12.68
C MET A 377 -11.55 11.40 14.13
N LEU A 378 -10.35 11.98 14.36
CA LEU A 378 -9.84 12.19 15.70
C LEU A 378 -10.71 13.16 16.51
N ARG A 379 -11.33 14.16 15.85
CA ARG A 379 -12.28 15.08 16.50
C ARG A 379 -13.54 14.40 17.07
N ILE A 380 -13.96 13.26 16.50
CA ILE A 380 -15.13 12.51 16.99
C ILE A 380 -14.91 11.97 18.42
N TYR A 381 -13.65 11.77 18.80
CA TYR A 381 -13.28 11.30 20.15
C TYR A 381 -13.16 12.44 21.18
N GLU A 382 -13.48 13.68 20.79
CA GLU A 382 -13.50 14.87 21.64
C GLU A 382 -12.21 15.11 22.44
N PRO A 383 -11.00 15.05 21.80
CA PRO A 383 -9.76 15.33 22.51
C PRO A 383 -9.69 16.80 22.96
N GLU A 384 -8.97 17.09 24.02
CA GLU A 384 -8.67 18.46 24.47
C GLU A 384 -7.99 19.23 23.31
N ARG A 385 -6.95 18.68 22.75
CA ARG A 385 -6.26 19.23 21.58
C ARG A 385 -5.78 18.13 20.64
N ILE A 386 -5.65 18.47 19.35
CA ILE A 386 -4.90 17.69 18.38
C ILE A 386 -3.63 18.44 18.05
N LEU A 387 -2.48 17.83 18.37
CA LEU A 387 -1.15 18.26 17.96
C LEU A 387 -0.77 17.44 16.73
N LEU A 388 -0.42 18.12 15.63
CA LEU A 388 -0.08 17.50 14.37
C LEU A 388 1.38 17.76 14.02
N VAL A 389 2.17 16.71 13.79
CA VAL A 389 3.51 16.78 13.20
C VAL A 389 3.44 16.19 11.79
N PHE A 390 3.80 16.97 10.77
CA PHE A 390 3.85 16.44 9.41
C PHE A 390 4.80 17.22 8.52
N GLY A 391 5.21 16.58 7.44
CA GLY A 391 5.95 17.18 6.34
C GLY A 391 5.39 16.71 4.99
N CYS A 392 5.93 17.27 3.92
CA CYS A 392 5.59 16.89 2.57
C CYS A 392 6.81 16.38 1.81
N GLY A 393 6.59 15.40 0.90
CA GLY A 393 7.66 14.90 0.04
C GLY A 393 8.02 15.88 -1.07
N GLY A 394 9.31 15.90 -1.44
CA GLY A 394 9.82 16.59 -2.62
C GLY A 394 9.34 15.96 -3.93
N ASN A 395 9.57 16.64 -5.06
CA ASN A 395 9.15 16.25 -6.40
C ASN A 395 7.61 16.06 -6.50
N ARG A 396 6.86 16.95 -5.82
CA ARG A 396 5.39 16.99 -5.83
C ARG A 396 4.92 18.41 -6.10
N ALA A 397 3.69 18.56 -6.62
CA ALA A 397 3.11 19.85 -6.92
C ALA A 397 2.94 20.72 -5.66
N GLY A 398 3.30 22.03 -5.72
CA GLY A 398 3.17 22.96 -4.61
C GLY A 398 1.72 23.09 -4.10
N SER A 399 0.73 23.06 -5.00
CA SER A 399 -0.70 23.10 -4.64
C SER A 399 -1.14 21.94 -3.71
N ARG A 400 -0.47 20.79 -3.78
CA ARG A 400 -0.69 19.68 -2.86
C ARG A 400 -0.19 20.01 -1.44
N ARG A 401 0.92 20.74 -1.34
CA ARG A 401 1.55 21.14 -0.09
C ARG A 401 0.74 22.21 0.63
N SER A 402 0.36 23.27 -0.08
CA SER A 402 -0.49 24.32 0.49
C SER A 402 -1.87 23.79 0.89
N GLY A 403 -2.45 22.85 0.10
CA GLY A 403 -3.70 22.19 0.48
C GLY A 403 -3.58 21.37 1.78
N MET A 404 -2.44 20.71 2.04
CA MET A 404 -2.20 20.05 3.33
C MET A 404 -2.04 21.06 4.47
N GLY A 405 -1.35 22.18 4.23
CA GLY A 405 -1.21 23.27 5.20
C GLY A 405 -2.55 23.84 5.62
N ARG A 406 -3.43 24.13 4.65
CA ARG A 406 -4.80 24.63 4.94
C ARG A 406 -5.58 23.65 5.81
N VAL A 407 -5.63 22.37 5.43
CA VAL A 407 -6.32 21.34 6.21
C VAL A 407 -5.76 21.23 7.62
N ALA A 408 -4.44 21.31 7.78
CA ALA A 408 -3.81 21.27 9.09
C ALA A 408 -4.21 22.46 9.96
N GLY A 409 -4.19 23.69 9.41
CA GLY A 409 -4.60 24.90 10.11
C GLY A 409 -6.07 24.96 10.48
N GLU A 410 -6.95 24.35 9.66
CA GLU A 410 -8.39 24.29 9.94
C GLU A 410 -8.75 23.25 11.01
N LEU A 411 -8.03 22.13 11.09
CA LEU A 411 -8.48 20.95 11.86
C LEU A 411 -7.58 20.58 13.04
N ALA A 412 -6.32 21.00 13.10
CA ALA A 412 -5.44 20.78 14.24
C ALA A 412 -5.43 22.01 15.17
N ASN A 413 -5.14 21.82 16.46
CA ASN A 413 -4.96 22.92 17.42
C ASN A 413 -3.56 23.53 17.36
N LEU A 414 -2.57 22.69 17.09
CA LEU A 414 -1.19 23.10 16.86
C LEU A 414 -0.57 22.21 15.79
N THR A 415 -0.01 22.83 14.77
CA THR A 415 0.69 22.13 13.69
C THR A 415 2.19 22.38 13.77
N ILE A 416 2.98 21.30 13.76
CA ILE A 416 4.44 21.35 13.63
C ILE A 416 4.79 20.91 12.21
N ILE A 417 5.21 21.88 11.38
CA ILE A 417 5.65 21.64 10.00
C ILE A 417 7.12 21.22 10.04
N THR A 418 7.44 20.09 9.44
CA THR A 418 8.79 19.53 9.45
C THR A 418 9.19 18.90 8.11
N SER A 419 10.42 18.41 7.98
CA SER A 419 10.88 17.68 6.81
C SER A 419 10.28 16.27 6.77
N ASP A 420 9.98 15.80 5.55
CA ASP A 420 9.61 14.41 5.24
C ASP A 420 10.72 13.79 4.36
N ASN A 421 10.45 13.37 3.13
CA ASN A 421 11.43 12.96 2.12
C ASN A 421 11.67 14.11 1.13
N PRO A 422 12.63 15.02 1.37
CA PRO A 422 12.83 16.18 0.50
C PRO A 422 13.32 15.80 -0.90
N ARG A 423 13.89 14.61 -1.05
CA ARG A 423 14.46 14.10 -2.31
C ARG A 423 15.47 15.08 -2.90
N TRP A 424 15.14 15.70 -4.03
CA TRP A 424 16.02 16.63 -4.74
C TRP A 424 15.70 18.11 -4.47
N GLU A 425 14.69 18.39 -3.63
CA GLU A 425 14.28 19.73 -3.28
C GLU A 425 14.84 20.17 -1.90
N GLU A 426 14.97 21.45 -1.70
CA GLU A 426 15.38 22.02 -0.43
C GLU A 426 14.24 21.92 0.60
N PRO A 427 14.47 21.33 1.79
CA PRO A 427 13.42 21.15 2.80
C PRO A 427 12.71 22.44 3.20
N ALA A 428 13.44 23.52 3.38
CA ALA A 428 12.88 24.82 3.76
C ALA A 428 11.86 25.34 2.75
N LYS A 429 12.10 25.13 1.45
CA LYS A 429 11.18 25.52 0.38
C LYS A 429 9.88 24.69 0.41
N ILE A 430 10.00 23.38 0.65
CA ILE A 430 8.83 22.51 0.81
C ILE A 430 7.97 22.94 2.00
N MET A 431 8.63 23.28 3.13
CA MET A 431 7.94 23.74 4.33
C MET A 431 7.26 25.09 4.11
N ALA A 432 7.88 26.01 3.35
CA ALA A 432 7.29 27.30 2.99
C ALA A 432 6.01 27.12 2.16
N ASP A 433 5.97 26.18 1.19
CA ASP A 433 4.75 25.88 0.43
C ASP A 433 3.60 25.37 1.34
N VAL A 434 3.93 24.64 2.41
CA VAL A 434 2.95 24.20 3.42
C VAL A 434 2.47 25.39 4.25
N GLU A 435 3.41 26.24 4.66
CA GLU A 435 3.15 27.45 5.46
C GLU A 435 2.19 28.41 4.74
N GLU A 436 2.33 28.59 3.43
CA GLU A 436 1.40 29.39 2.62
C GLU A 436 -0.06 28.95 2.84
N GLY A 437 -0.31 27.64 2.79
CA GLY A 437 -1.66 27.12 3.00
C GLY A 437 -2.18 27.31 4.43
N ILE A 438 -1.32 27.18 5.45
CA ILE A 438 -1.75 27.34 6.85
C ILE A 438 -2.02 28.80 7.20
N LYS A 439 -1.29 29.75 6.59
CA LYS A 439 -1.50 31.20 6.73
C LYS A 439 -2.87 31.68 6.21
N GLU A 440 -3.51 30.91 5.34
CA GLU A 440 -4.90 31.18 4.91
C GLU A 440 -5.94 30.88 6.00
N THR A 441 -5.51 30.33 7.12
CA THR A 441 -6.35 29.92 8.26
C THR A 441 -5.95 30.66 9.53
N SER A 442 -6.70 30.45 10.63
CA SER A 442 -6.34 30.94 11.98
C SER A 442 -5.53 29.91 12.79
N GLY A 443 -5.09 28.81 12.16
CA GLY A 443 -4.42 27.70 12.85
C GLY A 443 -3.05 28.07 13.40
N ALA A 444 -2.78 27.67 14.65
CA ALA A 444 -1.46 27.85 15.25
C ALA A 444 -0.47 26.85 14.64
N TYR A 445 0.74 27.32 14.32
CA TYR A 445 1.77 26.46 13.77
C TYR A 445 3.17 26.84 14.22
N ARG A 446 4.11 25.90 14.05
CA ARG A 446 5.54 26.09 14.21
C ARG A 446 6.29 25.34 13.11
N MET A 447 7.39 25.92 12.64
CA MET A 447 8.28 25.28 11.67
C MET A 447 9.54 24.80 12.39
N ILE A 448 9.82 23.51 12.29
CA ILE A 448 11.02 22.87 12.82
C ILE A 448 11.52 21.90 11.77
N GLN A 449 12.61 22.24 11.07
CA GLN A 449 13.06 21.48 9.90
C GLN A 449 13.50 20.07 10.26
N ASP A 450 14.25 19.91 11.34
CA ASP A 450 14.67 18.59 11.82
C ASP A 450 13.47 17.84 12.40
N ARG A 451 13.18 16.64 11.84
CA ARG A 451 12.02 15.86 12.24
C ARG A 451 12.13 15.29 13.64
N GLU A 452 13.35 14.98 14.10
CA GLU A 452 13.57 14.50 15.45
C GLU A 452 13.28 15.62 16.47
N GLU A 453 13.78 16.83 16.22
CA GLU A 453 13.50 18.00 17.05
C GLU A 453 11.99 18.35 17.02
N ALA A 454 11.33 18.23 15.85
CA ALA A 454 9.90 18.46 15.72
C ALA A 454 9.06 17.49 16.56
N VAL A 455 9.41 16.21 16.55
CA VAL A 455 8.74 15.18 17.36
C VAL A 455 9.03 15.40 18.85
N LEU A 456 10.25 15.72 19.23
CA LEU A 456 10.61 16.05 20.62
C LEU A 456 9.80 17.24 21.13
N PHE A 457 9.75 18.33 20.36
CA PHE A 457 8.96 19.51 20.70
C PHE A 457 7.47 19.15 20.88
N ALA A 458 6.89 18.34 19.98
CA ALA A 458 5.51 17.94 20.07
C ALA A 458 5.22 17.10 21.33
N VAL A 459 6.10 16.17 21.69
CA VAL A 459 5.99 15.35 22.92
C VAL A 459 6.11 16.22 24.17
N GLU A 460 7.02 17.20 24.20
CA GLU A 460 7.17 18.14 25.33
C GLU A 460 5.94 19.05 25.50
N MET A 461 5.25 19.41 24.40
CA MET A 461 4.06 20.26 24.40
C MET A 461 2.76 19.52 24.70
N ALA A 462 2.75 18.21 24.52
CA ALA A 462 1.57 17.39 24.73
C ALA A 462 1.22 17.26 26.23
N ARG A 463 -0.08 17.22 26.52
CA ARG A 463 -0.66 17.15 27.87
C ARG A 463 -1.68 16.01 27.91
N GLN A 464 -2.12 15.67 29.11
CA GLN A 464 -3.23 14.75 29.32
C GLN A 464 -4.48 15.22 28.55
N GLY A 465 -5.15 14.31 27.85
CA GLY A 465 -6.32 14.61 27.01
C GLY A 465 -5.98 15.03 25.58
N ASP A 466 -4.69 15.29 25.27
CA ASP A 466 -4.27 15.58 23.91
C ASP A 466 -4.10 14.32 23.06
N ILE A 467 -4.32 14.48 21.75
CA ILE A 467 -3.91 13.51 20.74
C ILE A 467 -2.73 14.10 19.94
N LEU A 468 -1.60 13.40 19.94
CA LEU A 468 -0.46 13.68 19.09
C LEU A 468 -0.54 12.81 17.83
N LEU A 469 -0.70 13.42 16.67
CA LEU A 469 -0.67 12.76 15.37
C LEU A 469 0.64 13.06 14.63
N ILE A 470 1.40 12.03 14.29
CA ILE A 470 2.57 12.13 13.41
C ILE A 470 2.19 11.55 12.06
N ALA A 471 2.11 12.42 11.03
CA ALA A 471 1.59 12.06 9.73
C ALA A 471 2.63 12.18 8.62
N GLY A 472 2.35 11.53 7.49
CA GLY A 472 3.14 11.57 6.25
C GLY A 472 3.89 10.29 5.97
N LYS A 473 4.80 9.88 6.85
CA LYS A 473 5.70 8.73 6.65
C LYS A 473 5.05 7.37 6.98
N GLY A 474 4.20 7.32 7.99
CA GLY A 474 3.51 6.09 8.38
C GLY A 474 4.47 4.91 8.60
N HIS A 475 4.45 3.92 7.71
CA HIS A 475 5.28 2.71 7.81
C HIS A 475 6.74 2.91 7.34
N GLU A 476 7.07 4.02 6.69
CA GLU A 476 8.44 4.30 6.20
C GLU A 476 9.43 4.40 7.37
N ASN A 477 10.59 3.78 7.20
CA ASN A 477 11.67 3.76 8.18
C ASN A 477 12.94 4.45 7.65
N TYR A 478 12.78 5.38 6.70
CA TYR A 478 13.87 6.12 6.09
C TYR A 478 13.46 7.56 5.76
N GLN A 479 14.45 8.42 5.61
CA GLN A 479 14.31 9.73 4.96
C GLN A 479 15.15 9.72 3.68
N GLU A 480 14.54 10.13 2.54
CA GLU A 480 15.20 10.17 1.24
C GLU A 480 15.68 11.61 0.95
N ILE A 481 17.01 11.77 0.86
CA ILE A 481 17.68 13.04 0.55
C ILE A 481 18.63 12.81 -0.63
N GLN A 482 18.44 13.52 -1.74
CA GLN A 482 19.28 13.43 -2.95
C GLN A 482 19.47 11.99 -3.46
N GLY A 483 18.40 11.18 -3.39
CA GLY A 483 18.42 9.78 -3.81
C GLY A 483 19.02 8.79 -2.81
N VAL A 484 19.56 9.27 -1.69
CA VAL A 484 20.08 8.44 -0.59
C VAL A 484 19.03 8.27 0.49
N ARG A 485 18.86 7.05 0.99
CA ARG A 485 17.93 6.74 2.09
C ARG A 485 18.69 6.64 3.40
N TYR A 486 18.36 7.51 4.33
CA TYR A 486 18.90 7.54 5.69
C TYR A 486 17.88 6.89 6.64
N PRO A 487 18.31 6.04 7.58
CA PRO A 487 17.41 5.44 8.57
C PRO A 487 16.66 6.52 9.37
N MET A 488 15.33 6.46 9.40
CA MET A 488 14.48 7.34 10.18
C MET A 488 13.10 6.69 10.35
N ASP A 489 12.71 6.40 11.58
CA ASP A 489 11.44 5.77 11.92
C ASP A 489 10.72 6.62 12.98
N ASP A 490 9.53 7.11 12.66
CA ASP A 490 8.75 7.97 13.55
C ASP A 490 8.49 7.32 14.93
N ARG A 491 8.37 5.98 15.00
CA ARG A 491 8.20 5.23 16.25
C ARG A 491 9.41 5.36 17.16
N GLU A 492 10.59 5.25 16.58
CA GLU A 492 11.85 5.41 17.33
C GLU A 492 12.05 6.86 17.76
N LEU A 493 11.67 7.83 16.91
CA LEU A 493 11.72 9.26 17.26
C LEU A 493 10.81 9.56 18.46
N VAL A 494 9.57 9.03 18.49
CA VAL A 494 8.66 9.17 19.65
C VAL A 494 9.28 8.55 20.90
N ARG A 495 9.75 7.31 20.84
CA ARG A 495 10.36 6.64 22.01
C ARG A 495 11.59 7.39 22.54
N LYS A 496 12.39 7.97 21.64
CA LYS A 496 13.55 8.81 22.00
C LYS A 496 13.10 10.11 22.65
N ALA A 497 12.09 10.78 22.06
CA ALA A 497 11.52 12.02 22.57
C ALA A 497 10.96 11.86 23.99
N VAL A 498 10.22 10.78 24.25
CA VAL A 498 9.68 10.46 25.59
C VAL A 498 10.78 10.32 26.63
N ARG A 499 11.85 9.57 26.29
CA ARG A 499 13.01 9.42 27.19
C ARG A 499 13.68 10.75 27.51
N LEU A 500 13.90 11.60 26.49
CA LEU A 500 14.52 12.90 26.65
C LEU A 500 13.63 13.87 27.45
N ALA A 501 12.32 13.88 27.21
CA ALA A 501 11.37 14.70 27.94
C ALA A 501 11.33 14.31 29.44
N ALA A 502 11.32 13.00 29.75
CA ALA A 502 11.38 12.51 31.13
C ALA A 502 12.67 12.95 31.86
N GLN A 503 13.82 12.82 31.19
CA GLN A 503 15.10 13.28 31.76
C GLN A 503 15.12 14.79 32.04
N LYS A 504 14.55 15.61 31.15
CA LYS A 504 14.44 17.05 31.34
C LYS A 504 13.56 17.41 32.54
N ARG A 505 12.42 16.71 32.71
CA ARG A 505 11.50 16.90 33.86
C ARG A 505 12.21 16.59 35.17
N GLN A 506 12.87 15.42 35.27
CA GLN A 506 13.61 15.02 36.48
C GLN A 506 14.72 16.04 36.86
N LYS A 507 15.49 16.56 35.89
CA LYS A 507 16.50 17.58 36.14
C LYS A 507 15.89 18.87 36.64
N LYS A 508 14.74 19.29 36.10
CA LYS A 508 14.05 20.51 36.54
C LYS A 508 13.54 20.37 37.97
N GLU A 509 12.92 19.27 38.32
CA GLU A 509 12.45 18.96 39.68
C GLU A 509 13.59 18.93 40.71
N GLN A 510 14.75 18.33 40.35
CA GLN A 510 15.93 18.33 41.18
C GLN A 510 16.49 19.74 41.39
N THR A 511 16.49 20.59 40.36
CA THR A 511 16.98 21.97 40.44
C THR A 511 16.03 22.82 41.29
N GLU A 512 14.73 22.69 41.15
CA GLU A 512 13.72 23.40 41.94
C GLU A 512 13.75 22.95 43.42
N CYS A 513 13.91 21.66 43.69
CA CYS A 513 14.06 21.13 45.05
C CYS A 513 15.34 21.67 45.73
N THR A 514 16.46 21.80 44.98
CA THR A 514 17.74 22.36 45.49
C THR A 514 17.62 23.86 45.77
N GLN A 515 16.88 24.61 44.95
CA GLN A 515 16.63 26.05 45.18
C GLN A 515 15.65 26.33 46.33
N THR A 516 14.76 25.39 46.65
CA THR A 516 13.82 25.55 47.78
C THR A 516 14.46 25.18 49.14
N LEU A 517 15.63 24.49 49.11
CA LEU A 517 16.37 24.10 50.32
C LEU A 517 17.50 25.08 50.67
N LEU A 518 17.77 26.07 49.83
CA LEU A 518 18.65 27.22 50.06
C LEU A 518 17.84 28.48 50.42
#